data_5b2c50bfd46ddf66913c7cfbab3e257b
#
_entry.id   5b2c50bfd46ddf66913c7cfbab3e257b
#
_cell.length_a   1.000
_cell.length_b   1.000
_cell.length_c   1.000
_cell.angle_alpha   90.00
_cell.angle_beta   90.00
_cell.angle_gamma   90.00
#
_symmetry.space_group_name_H-M   'P 1'
#
loop_
_entity.id
_entity.type
_entity.pdbx_description
1 polymer ?
#
loop_
_entity_poly.entity_id
_entity_poly.type
_entity_poly.pdbx_seq_one_letter_code
_entity_poly.pdbx_strand_id
1 'polypeptide(L)'
;MKMAKITFIMKNKDGEDVVHSSKEITTRDYRDYLVLNDSLTSDKTEVEKLDQQLAFIASLFEDVTVEQLLEYTDFAKIIDVFTEIYAYLVGDVDPKGKK
;
A
#
# COMPACT_ATOMS: atom_id res chain seq x y z
N MET A 1 9.76 -10.52 -19.09
CA MET A 1 10.05 -9.64 -17.98
C MET A 1 9.08 -9.86 -16.84
N LYS A 2 9.59 -9.78 -15.63
CA LYS A 2 8.77 -10.06 -14.46
C LYS A 2 8.24 -8.78 -13.85
N MET A 3 6.96 -8.77 -13.55
CA MET A 3 6.35 -7.64 -12.86
C MET A 3 6.62 -7.74 -11.37
N ALA A 4 6.76 -6.58 -10.73
CA ALA A 4 7.03 -6.55 -9.31
C ALA A 4 5.76 -6.81 -8.52
N LYS A 5 5.93 -7.46 -7.39
CA LYS A 5 4.85 -7.68 -6.42
C LYS A 5 5.34 -7.26 -5.06
N ILE A 6 4.39 -6.87 -4.23
CA ILE A 6 4.67 -6.45 -2.88
C ILE A 6 4.03 -7.45 -1.94
N THR A 7 4.72 -7.78 -0.86
CA THR A 7 4.15 -8.66 0.15
C THR A 7 4.25 -8.01 1.51
N PHE A 8 3.34 -8.36 2.39
CA PHE A 8 3.46 -7.98 3.78
C PHE A 8 2.72 -8.98 4.65
N ILE A 9 3.05 -8.97 5.92
CA ILE A 9 2.46 -9.90 6.88
C ILE A 9 1.44 -9.15 7.71
N MET A 10 0.26 -9.74 7.83
CA MET A 10 -0.82 -9.17 8.63
C MET A 10 -1.44 -10.29 9.44
N LYS A 11 -1.82 -10.01 10.67
CA LYS A 11 -2.50 -11.01 11.47
C LYS A 11 -3.92 -11.19 11.00
N ASN A 12 -4.43 -12.41 11.16
CA ASN A 12 -5.84 -12.66 10.90
C ASN A 12 -6.62 -12.58 12.21
N LYS A 13 -7.91 -12.89 12.14
CA LYS A 13 -8.77 -12.77 13.31
C LYS A 13 -8.37 -13.73 14.43
N ASP A 14 -7.62 -14.76 14.10
CA ASP A 14 -7.14 -15.73 15.08
C ASP A 14 -5.77 -15.36 15.64
N GLY A 15 -5.22 -14.23 15.25
CA GLY A 15 -3.91 -13.79 15.70
C GLY A 15 -2.75 -14.45 15.00
N GLU A 16 -3.01 -15.16 13.90
CA GLU A 16 -1.95 -15.83 13.15
C GLU A 16 -1.42 -14.91 12.06
N ASP A 17 -0.12 -15.00 11.84
CA ASP A 17 0.51 -14.22 10.77
C ASP A 17 0.15 -14.82 9.42
N VAL A 18 -0.32 -13.97 8.51
CA VAL A 18 -0.66 -14.37 7.15
C VAL A 18 0.08 -13.47 6.18
N VAL A 19 0.75 -14.08 5.21
CA VAL A 19 1.46 -13.33 4.17
C VAL A 19 0.48 -13.00 3.06
N HIS A 20 0.41 -11.73 2.71
CA HIS A 20 -0.44 -11.26 1.61
C HIS A 20 0.46 -10.76 0.49
N SER A 21 0.14 -11.16 -0.74
CA SER A 21 0.88 -10.73 -1.92
C SER A 21 -0.01 -9.89 -2.80
N SER A 22 0.54 -8.82 -3.32
CA SER A 22 -0.20 -7.94 -4.22
C SER A 22 -0.38 -8.59 -5.59
N LYS A 23 -1.26 -8.01 -6.39
CA LYS A 23 -1.26 -8.28 -7.81
C LYS A 23 0.03 -7.70 -8.41
N GLU A 24 0.28 -7.97 -9.67
CA GLU A 24 1.43 -7.37 -10.32
C GLU A 24 1.26 -5.86 -10.40
N ILE A 25 2.30 -5.14 -10.01
CA ILE A 25 2.24 -3.68 -9.96
C ILE A 25 2.50 -3.14 -11.37
N THR A 26 1.63 -2.24 -11.81
CA THR A 26 1.69 -1.71 -13.17
C THR A 26 1.76 -0.19 -13.16
N THR A 27 1.92 0.38 -14.35
CA THR A 27 1.92 1.82 -14.51
C THR A 27 0.59 2.44 -14.07
N ARG A 28 -0.51 1.70 -14.25
CA ARG A 28 -1.80 2.21 -13.76
C ARG A 28 -1.75 2.41 -12.25
N ASP A 29 -1.10 1.53 -11.55
CA ASP A 29 -0.99 1.68 -10.10
C ASP A 29 -0.19 2.92 -9.74
N TYR A 30 0.84 3.22 -10.52
CA TYR A 30 1.60 4.44 -10.30
C TYR A 30 0.72 5.68 -10.57
N ARG A 31 -0.06 5.64 -11.64
CA ARG A 31 -0.98 6.73 -11.94
C ARG A 31 -1.98 6.92 -10.80
N ASP A 32 -2.53 5.82 -10.30
CA ASP A 32 -3.49 5.90 -9.21
C ASP A 32 -2.85 6.43 -7.94
N TYR A 33 -1.59 6.08 -7.73
CA TYR A 33 -0.84 6.62 -6.59
C TYR A 33 -0.69 8.13 -6.71
N LEU A 34 -0.39 8.63 -7.91
CA LEU A 34 -0.24 10.07 -8.12
C LEU A 34 -1.55 10.80 -7.85
N VAL A 35 -2.66 10.22 -8.29
CA VAL A 35 -3.97 10.80 -8.02
C VAL A 35 -4.22 10.84 -6.51
N LEU A 36 -3.89 9.77 -5.82
CA LEU A 36 -4.03 9.72 -4.37
C LEU A 36 -3.17 10.79 -3.71
N ASN A 37 -1.92 10.89 -4.13
CA ASN A 37 -1.00 11.83 -3.52
C ASN A 37 -1.47 13.27 -3.67
N ASP A 38 -2.01 13.61 -4.85
CA ASP A 38 -2.58 14.94 -5.05
C ASP A 38 -3.76 15.16 -4.11
N SER A 39 -4.57 14.12 -3.92
CA SER A 39 -5.72 14.21 -3.05
C SER A 39 -5.31 14.44 -1.60
N LEU A 40 -4.19 13.87 -1.18
CA LEU A 40 -3.73 14.00 0.21
C LEU A 40 -3.25 15.42 0.53
N THR A 41 -2.99 16.24 -0.48
CA THR A 41 -2.57 17.61 -0.25
C THR A 41 -3.73 18.59 -0.30
N SER A 42 -4.95 18.08 -0.45
CA SER A 42 -6.14 18.93 -0.51
C SER A 42 -6.69 19.17 0.89
N ASP A 43 -7.87 19.80 0.96
CA ASP A 43 -8.50 20.18 2.22
C ASP A 43 -9.23 19.03 2.92
N LYS A 44 -8.86 17.80 2.64
CA LYS A 44 -9.54 16.67 3.25
C LYS A 44 -9.15 16.52 4.72
N THR A 45 -10.03 15.93 5.49
CA THR A 45 -9.73 15.63 6.88
C THR A 45 -8.71 14.52 6.97
N GLU A 46 -8.10 14.37 8.14
CA GLU A 46 -7.13 13.30 8.35
C GLU A 46 -7.78 11.93 8.19
N VAL A 47 -9.04 11.79 8.61
CA VAL A 47 -9.75 10.52 8.42
C VAL A 47 -9.93 10.21 6.95
N GLU A 48 -10.33 11.20 6.16
CA GLU A 48 -10.50 10.99 4.72
C GLU A 48 -9.19 10.62 4.07
N LYS A 49 -8.10 11.26 4.47
CA LYS A 49 -6.79 10.92 3.91
C LYS A 49 -6.39 9.50 4.24
N LEU A 50 -6.60 9.10 5.49
CA LEU A 50 -6.28 7.73 5.89
C LEU A 50 -7.13 6.73 5.12
N ASP A 51 -8.44 7.00 5.01
CA ASP A 51 -9.33 6.10 4.29
C ASP A 51 -8.88 5.92 2.85
N GLN A 52 -8.44 6.99 2.20
CA GLN A 52 -7.96 6.90 0.82
C GLN A 52 -6.68 6.08 0.72
N GLN A 53 -5.78 6.24 1.68
CA GLN A 53 -4.56 5.44 1.69
C GLN A 53 -4.86 3.97 1.87
N LEU A 54 -5.78 3.65 2.77
CA LEU A 54 -6.15 2.26 3.01
C LEU A 54 -6.84 1.66 1.80
N ALA A 55 -7.70 2.44 1.14
CA ALA A 55 -8.37 1.97 -0.07
C ALA A 55 -7.35 1.66 -1.17
N PHE A 56 -6.35 2.51 -1.30
CA PHE A 56 -5.32 2.29 -2.30
C PHE A 56 -4.55 1.00 -2.02
N ILE A 57 -4.15 0.80 -0.76
CA ILE A 57 -3.44 -0.43 -0.39
C ILE A 57 -4.30 -1.64 -0.70
N ALA A 58 -5.56 -1.61 -0.27
CA ALA A 58 -6.46 -2.74 -0.48
C ALA A 58 -6.67 -3.03 -1.96
N SER A 59 -6.63 -1.99 -2.80
CA SER A 59 -6.84 -2.19 -4.24
C SER A 59 -5.71 -2.99 -4.88
N LEU A 60 -4.55 -3.05 -4.25
CA LEU A 60 -3.41 -3.77 -4.79
C LEU A 60 -3.39 -5.25 -4.36
N PHE A 61 -4.21 -5.63 -3.38
CA PHE A 61 -4.22 -6.98 -2.84
C PHE A 61 -5.61 -7.55 -2.96
N GLU A 62 -5.73 -8.71 -3.60
CA GLU A 62 -7.05 -9.30 -3.84
C GLU A 62 -7.71 -9.80 -2.57
N ASP A 63 -6.91 -10.20 -1.59
CA ASP A 63 -7.45 -10.80 -0.38
C ASP A 63 -7.36 -9.87 0.83
N VAL A 64 -7.16 -8.58 0.61
CA VAL A 64 -7.07 -7.60 1.68
C VAL A 64 -8.16 -6.56 1.50
N THR A 65 -8.87 -6.27 2.58
CA THR A 65 -9.91 -5.24 2.58
C THR A 65 -9.50 -4.09 3.49
N VAL A 66 -10.14 -2.95 3.30
CA VAL A 66 -9.92 -1.81 4.18
C VAL A 66 -10.23 -2.19 5.62
N GLU A 67 -11.29 -2.96 5.82
CA GLU A 67 -11.67 -3.37 7.17
C GLU A 67 -10.57 -4.18 7.84
N GLN A 68 -9.95 -5.09 7.08
CA GLN A 68 -8.84 -5.87 7.62
C GLN A 68 -7.67 -4.98 8.00
N LEU A 69 -7.38 -3.98 7.18
CA LEU A 69 -6.30 -3.06 7.49
C LEU A 69 -6.58 -2.28 8.75
N LEU A 70 -7.84 -1.88 8.94
CA LEU A 70 -8.23 -1.14 10.14
C LEU A 70 -8.12 -1.98 11.40
N GLU A 71 -8.48 -3.27 11.31
CA GLU A 71 -8.61 -4.11 12.49
C GLU A 71 -7.33 -4.86 12.84
N TYR A 72 -6.52 -5.19 11.86
CA TYR A 72 -5.42 -6.12 12.07
C TYR A 72 -4.03 -5.51 11.86
N THR A 73 -3.95 -4.21 11.67
CA THR A 73 -2.66 -3.51 11.57
C THR A 73 -2.69 -2.28 12.45
N ASP A 74 -1.51 -1.78 12.79
CA ASP A 74 -1.42 -0.48 13.43
C ASP A 74 -0.91 0.53 12.39
N PHE A 75 -0.90 1.80 12.78
CA PHE A 75 -0.54 2.84 11.83
C PHE A 75 0.91 2.73 11.37
N ALA A 76 1.80 2.27 12.25
CA ALA A 76 3.20 2.08 11.85
C ALA A 76 3.30 1.06 10.73
N LYS A 77 2.51 -0.01 10.80
CA LYS A 77 2.50 -1.01 9.74
C LYS A 77 1.98 -0.42 8.43
N ILE A 78 0.94 0.40 8.52
CA ILE A 78 0.38 1.05 7.33
C ILE A 78 1.44 1.93 6.67
N ILE A 79 2.19 2.69 7.45
CA ILE A 79 3.25 3.55 6.91
C ILE A 79 4.31 2.69 6.22
N ASP A 80 4.70 1.59 6.85
CA ASP A 80 5.72 0.70 6.26
C ASP A 80 5.25 0.14 4.92
N VAL A 81 4.02 -0.33 4.87
CA VAL A 81 3.47 -0.91 3.64
C VAL A 81 3.39 0.16 2.56
N PHE A 82 2.91 1.34 2.91
CA PHE A 82 2.76 2.41 1.95
C PHE A 82 4.12 2.86 1.40
N THR A 83 5.13 2.92 2.26
CA THR A 83 6.48 3.29 1.85
C THR A 83 7.04 2.26 0.87
N GLU A 84 6.80 0.99 1.13
CA GLU A 84 7.26 -0.07 0.24
C GLU A 84 6.55 0.02 -1.11
N ILE A 85 5.25 0.30 -1.08
CA ILE A 85 4.49 0.48 -2.32
C ILE A 85 5.08 1.63 -3.12
N TYR A 86 5.36 2.74 -2.46
CA TYR A 86 5.94 3.90 -3.13
C TYR A 86 7.26 3.53 -3.81
N ALA A 87 8.12 2.81 -3.11
CA ALA A 87 9.41 2.43 -3.67
C ALA A 87 9.26 1.61 -4.94
N TYR A 88 8.30 0.69 -4.94
CA TYR A 88 8.04 -0.11 -6.14
C TYR A 88 7.49 0.73 -7.28
N LEU A 89 6.60 1.67 -6.95
CA LEU A 89 5.93 2.44 -7.98
C LEU A 89 6.88 3.38 -8.71
N VAL A 90 7.83 3.94 -7.99
CA VAL A 90 8.78 4.87 -8.62
C VAL A 90 10.03 4.16 -9.14
N GLY A 91 10.07 2.85 -8.99
CA GLY A 91 11.22 2.10 -9.46
C GLY A 91 12.45 2.29 -8.61
N ASP A 92 12.28 2.73 -7.40
CA ASP A 92 13.39 3.08 -6.52
C ASP A 92 13.70 1.96 -5.54
N VAL A 93 13.53 0.73 -6.02
CA VAL A 93 13.86 -0.42 -5.20
C VAL A 93 15.35 -0.67 -5.19
N ASP A 94 16.05 -0.09 -6.14
CA ASP A 94 17.49 -0.18 -6.21
C ASP A 94 18.07 0.95 -5.40
N PRO A 95 18.71 0.63 -4.33
CA PRO A 95 19.19 1.70 -3.44
C PRO A 95 20.32 2.50 -4.01
N LYS A 96 20.83 2.05 -4.99
CA LYS A 96 21.84 2.80 -5.49
C LYS A 96 21.45 3.73 -6.30
N GLY A 97 20.73 3.69 -6.08
CA GLY A 97 20.34 4.36 -6.41
C GLY A 97 20.63 5.34 -6.72
N LYS A 98 20.60 5.22 -6.77
CA LYS A 98 20.69 5.85 -6.97
C LYS A 98 21.14 6.68 -6.98
N LYS A 99 21.42 6.66 -7.04
CA LYS A 99 21.80 7.32 -6.93
C LYS A 99 21.93 7.68 -6.91
#